data_71bedb7735a3da390672b38d1833b110
#
_entry.id   71bedb7735a3da390672b38d1833b110
#
_cell.length_a   1.000
_cell.length_b   1.000
_cell.length_c   1.000
_cell.angle_alpha   90.00
_cell.angle_beta   90.00
_cell.angle_gamma   90.00
#
_symmetry.space_group_name_H-M   'P 1'
#
loop_
_entity.id
_entity.type
_entity.pdbx_description
1 polymer ?
#
loop_
_entity_poly.entity_id
_entity_poly.type
_entity_poly.pdbx_seq_one_letter_code
_entity_poly.pdbx_strand_id
1 'polypeptide(L)'
;MDKLKKHEQICKELNSLYCRKNADYGDSFGKSYEEFGPVIAAIRMGDKLNRYKALIKGRQQVNDESVRDTLIDLANYAVMTVVEMDMQSGGDAE
;
A
#
# COMPACT_ATOMS: atom_id res chain seq x y z
N MET A 1 -9.09 -22.20 9.12
CA MET A 1 -8.27 -21.74 7.97
C MET A 1 -6.84 -21.55 8.41
N ASP A 2 -5.97 -22.05 7.62
CA ASP A 2 -4.55 -21.95 7.87
C ASP A 2 -4.09 -20.50 7.67
N LYS A 3 -3.49 -19.92 8.70
CA LYS A 3 -3.03 -18.54 8.63
C LYS A 3 -1.98 -18.31 7.56
N LEU A 4 -1.13 -19.29 7.34
CA LEU A 4 -0.08 -19.16 6.33
C LEU A 4 -0.69 -19.03 4.94
N LYS A 5 -1.71 -19.84 4.67
CA LYS A 5 -2.40 -19.74 3.40
C LYS A 5 -3.18 -18.44 3.27
N LYS A 6 -3.77 -18.00 4.37
CA LYS A 6 -4.51 -16.74 4.33
C LYS A 6 -3.58 -15.58 4.05
N HIS A 7 -2.42 -15.57 4.67
CA HIS A 7 -1.43 -14.54 4.40
C HIS A 7 -1.04 -14.52 2.93
N GLU A 8 -0.81 -15.70 2.36
CA GLU A 8 -0.45 -15.78 0.96
C GLU A 8 -1.55 -15.24 0.05
N GLN A 9 -2.79 -15.58 0.36
CA GLN A 9 -3.92 -15.09 -0.41
C GLN A 9 -4.01 -13.57 -0.38
N ILE A 10 -3.78 -12.98 0.79
CA ILE A 10 -3.83 -11.53 0.92
C ILE A 10 -2.69 -10.89 0.15
N CYS A 11 -1.51 -11.49 0.15
CA CYS A 11 -0.41 -10.95 -0.65
C CYS A 11 -0.73 -10.96 -2.14
N LYS A 12 -1.40 -12.01 -2.60
CA LYS A 12 -1.85 -12.06 -3.99
C LYS A 12 -2.89 -10.99 -4.27
N GLU A 13 -3.75 -10.75 -3.32
CA GLU A 13 -4.75 -9.68 -3.45
C GLU A 13 -4.08 -8.31 -3.56
N LEU A 14 -3.08 -8.07 -2.71
CA LEU A 14 -2.30 -6.83 -2.78
C LEU A 14 -1.71 -6.65 -4.16
N ASN A 15 -1.11 -7.69 -4.68
CA ASN A 15 -0.46 -7.61 -5.98
C ASN A 15 -1.46 -7.35 -7.10
N SER A 16 -2.60 -8.04 -7.08
CA SER A 16 -3.63 -7.83 -8.08
C SER A 16 -4.15 -6.40 -8.08
N LEU A 17 -4.38 -5.87 -6.88
CA LEU A 17 -4.87 -4.50 -6.76
C LEU A 17 -3.83 -3.51 -7.27
N TYR A 18 -2.58 -3.74 -6.90
CA TYR A 18 -1.50 -2.87 -7.37
C TYR A 18 -1.43 -2.86 -8.90
N CYS A 19 -1.51 -4.04 -9.52
CA CYS A 19 -1.42 -4.13 -10.97
C CYS A 19 -2.54 -3.35 -11.64
N ARG A 20 -3.77 -3.48 -11.12
CA ARG A 20 -4.90 -2.75 -11.71
C ARG A 20 -4.74 -1.25 -11.56
N LYS A 21 -4.37 -0.81 -10.36
CA LYS A 21 -4.21 0.63 -10.12
C LYS A 21 -3.06 1.20 -10.90
N ASN A 22 -1.98 0.47 -11.02
CA ASN A 22 -0.83 0.94 -11.79
C ASN A 22 -1.18 1.09 -13.26
N ALA A 23 -1.96 0.16 -13.79
CA ALA A 23 -2.41 0.26 -15.17
C ALA A 23 -3.29 1.47 -15.38
N ASP A 24 -4.17 1.74 -14.40
CA ASP A 24 -5.10 2.86 -14.50
C ASP A 24 -4.44 4.21 -14.33
N TYR A 25 -3.48 4.32 -13.41
CA TYR A 25 -2.92 5.60 -13.02
C TYR A 25 -1.50 5.82 -13.51
N GLY A 26 -0.94 4.85 -14.25
CA GLY A 26 0.35 5.06 -14.90
C GLY A 26 1.51 5.25 -13.94
N ASP A 27 1.60 4.44 -12.93
CA ASP A 27 2.71 4.47 -11.98
C ASP A 27 2.87 5.83 -11.30
N SER A 28 1.76 6.42 -10.89
CA SER A 28 1.81 7.75 -10.31
C SER A 28 2.63 7.79 -9.02
N PHE A 29 2.61 6.74 -8.21
CA PHE A 29 3.39 6.72 -7.00
C PHE A 29 4.89 6.74 -7.32
N GLY A 30 5.31 5.94 -8.31
CA GLY A 30 6.71 5.92 -8.70
C GLY A 30 7.19 7.28 -9.17
N LYS A 31 6.35 7.97 -9.94
CA LYS A 31 6.70 9.31 -10.41
C LYS A 31 6.81 10.28 -9.24
N SER A 32 5.90 10.21 -8.29
CA SER A 32 5.95 11.07 -7.11
C SER A 32 7.18 10.77 -6.26
N TYR A 33 7.50 9.50 -6.11
CA TYR A 33 8.68 9.12 -5.35
C TYR A 33 9.95 9.64 -6.01
N GLU A 34 10.01 9.56 -7.32
CA GLU A 34 11.16 10.06 -8.05
C GLU A 34 11.32 11.56 -7.87
N GLU A 35 10.20 12.27 -7.86
CA GLU A 35 10.23 13.73 -7.76
C GLU A 35 10.49 14.21 -6.33
N PHE A 36 9.83 13.60 -5.35
CA PHE A 36 9.85 14.11 -3.98
C PHE A 36 10.64 13.26 -3.00
N GLY A 37 11.03 12.05 -3.39
CA GLY A 37 11.81 11.17 -2.53
C GLY A 37 10.97 10.47 -1.48
N PRO A 38 11.64 9.88 -0.50
CA PRO A 38 10.95 9.05 0.50
C PRO A 38 9.87 9.74 1.30
N VAL A 39 9.89 11.08 1.34
CA VAL A 39 8.89 11.80 2.11
C VAL A 39 7.49 11.55 1.56
N ILE A 40 7.36 11.33 0.25
CA ILE A 40 6.03 11.10 -0.30
C ILE A 40 5.45 9.78 0.22
N ALA A 41 6.31 8.78 0.41
CA ALA A 41 5.87 7.52 0.99
C ALA A 41 5.38 7.73 2.42
N ALA A 42 6.11 8.53 3.20
CA ALA A 42 5.71 8.82 4.58
C ALA A 42 4.35 9.51 4.61
N ILE A 43 4.13 10.44 3.70
CA ILE A 43 2.87 11.17 3.63
C ILE A 43 1.73 10.21 3.29
N ARG A 44 1.90 9.39 2.27
CA ARG A 44 0.86 8.46 1.86
C ARG A 44 0.53 7.45 2.95
N MET A 45 1.56 6.87 3.54
CA MET A 45 1.34 5.90 4.60
C MET A 45 0.73 6.55 5.83
N GLY A 46 1.17 7.78 6.13
CA GLY A 46 0.61 8.51 7.25
C GLY A 46 -0.88 8.77 7.08
N ASP A 47 -1.30 9.13 5.87
CA ASP A 47 -2.71 9.34 5.59
C ASP A 47 -3.51 8.07 5.85
N LYS A 48 -3.00 6.93 5.40
CA LYS A 48 -3.73 5.67 5.59
C LYS A 48 -3.74 5.25 7.05
N LEU A 49 -2.64 5.48 7.76
CA LEU A 49 -2.60 5.17 9.17
C LEU A 49 -3.59 6.05 9.96
N ASN A 50 -3.65 7.33 9.62
CA ASN A 50 -4.60 8.23 10.27
C ASN A 50 -6.03 7.81 9.98
N ARG A 51 -6.31 7.39 8.76
CA ARG A 51 -7.64 6.91 8.43
C ARG A 51 -7.96 5.64 9.22
N TYR A 52 -7.00 4.73 9.33
CA TYR A 52 -7.19 3.52 10.12
C TYR A 52 -7.54 3.87 11.57
N LYS A 53 -6.77 4.78 12.16
CA LYS A 53 -7.01 5.20 13.54
C LYS A 53 -8.41 5.80 13.71
N ALA A 54 -8.83 6.60 12.74
CA ALA A 54 -10.16 7.20 12.80
C ALA A 54 -11.24 6.14 12.68
N LEU A 55 -11.04 5.19 11.80
CA LEU A 55 -12.05 4.15 11.59
C LEU A 55 -12.23 3.25 12.82
N ILE A 56 -11.14 2.89 13.49
CA ILE A 56 -11.26 2.03 14.65
C ILE A 56 -11.80 2.77 15.86
N LYS A 57 -11.69 4.08 15.90
CA LYS A 57 -12.31 4.89 16.94
C LYS A 57 -13.74 5.22 16.61
N GLY A 58 -14.10 5.05 15.36
CA GLY A 58 -15.41 5.42 14.90
C GLY A 58 -16.46 4.61 15.59
N ARG A 59 -17.65 4.92 15.27
CA ARG A 59 -18.76 4.31 15.91
C ARG A 59 -19.35 3.34 14.94
N GLN A 60 -20.59 3.46 14.86
CA GLN A 60 -21.35 2.57 14.05
C GLN A 60 -21.16 2.83 12.57
N GLN A 61 -20.47 3.86 12.22
CA GLN A 61 -20.24 4.15 10.81
C GLN A 61 -19.13 3.32 10.20
N VAL A 62 -18.29 2.75 11.05
CA VAL A 62 -17.18 1.94 10.57
C VAL A 62 -17.70 0.60 10.13
N ASN A 63 -17.29 0.15 8.97
CA ASN A 63 -17.59 -1.20 8.55
C ASN A 63 -16.27 -1.92 8.28
N ASP A 64 -16.34 -3.24 8.36
CA ASP A 64 -15.14 -4.05 8.21
C ASP A 64 -14.47 -3.87 6.88
N GLU A 65 -15.26 -3.62 5.86
CA GLU A 65 -14.72 -3.47 4.51
C GLU A 65 -13.85 -2.22 4.42
N SER A 66 -14.30 -1.10 5.00
CA SER A 66 -13.53 0.13 4.98
C SER A 66 -12.21 0.01 5.75
N VAL A 67 -12.26 -0.66 6.90
CA VAL A 67 -11.05 -0.89 7.68
C VAL A 67 -10.09 -1.75 6.90
N ARG A 68 -10.59 -2.83 6.33
CA ARG A 68 -9.76 -3.76 5.58
C ARG A 68 -9.14 -3.07 4.37
N ASP A 69 -9.93 -2.33 3.62
CA ASP A 69 -9.42 -1.63 2.44
C ASP A 69 -8.30 -0.66 2.79
N THR A 70 -8.46 0.03 3.91
CA THR A 70 -7.44 0.98 4.36
C THR A 70 -6.13 0.26 4.68
N LEU A 71 -6.22 -0.89 5.34
CA LEU A 71 -5.02 -1.66 5.66
C LEU A 71 -4.35 -2.23 4.41
N ILE A 72 -5.16 -2.67 3.44
CA ILE A 72 -4.63 -3.14 2.16
C ILE A 72 -3.87 -2.01 1.47
N ASP A 73 -4.43 -0.81 1.46
CA ASP A 73 -3.77 0.34 0.84
C ASP A 73 -2.47 0.67 1.56
N LEU A 74 -2.49 0.66 2.89
CA LEU A 74 -1.30 0.96 3.66
C LEU A 74 -0.19 -0.05 3.36
N ALA A 75 -0.55 -1.33 3.32
CA ALA A 75 0.40 -2.38 3.03
C ALA A 75 1.00 -2.19 1.63
N ASN A 76 0.16 -1.85 0.66
CA ASN A 76 0.65 -1.64 -0.70
C ASN A 76 1.61 -0.45 -0.78
N TYR A 77 1.33 0.63 -0.07
CA TYR A 77 2.27 1.75 -0.08
C TYR A 77 3.62 1.34 0.50
N ALA A 78 3.62 0.50 1.53
CA ALA A 78 4.89 0.03 2.09
C ALA A 78 5.65 -0.83 1.07
N VAL A 79 4.95 -1.74 0.40
CA VAL A 79 5.59 -2.59 -0.61
C VAL A 79 6.08 -1.75 -1.78
N MET A 80 5.26 -0.81 -2.24
CA MET A 80 5.63 0.06 -3.35
C MET A 80 6.87 0.88 -3.01
N THR A 81 7.00 1.29 -1.76
CA THR A 81 8.18 2.03 -1.32
C THR A 81 9.43 1.16 -1.42
N VAL A 82 9.32 -0.09 -1.00
CA VAL A 82 10.45 -1.01 -1.11
C VAL A 82 10.82 -1.21 -2.58
N VAL A 83 9.82 -1.34 -3.46
CA VAL A 83 10.08 -1.45 -4.89
C VAL A 83 10.90 -0.26 -5.38
N GLU A 84 10.50 0.95 -5.01
CA GLU A 84 11.23 2.14 -5.46
C GLU A 84 12.65 2.18 -4.90
N MET A 85 12.81 1.81 -3.64
CA MET A 85 14.13 1.75 -3.04
C MET A 85 15.04 0.77 -3.78
N ASP A 86 14.51 -0.40 -4.07
CA ASP A 86 15.28 -1.42 -4.75
C ASP A 86 15.64 -1.00 -6.17
N MET A 87 14.70 -0.37 -6.87
CA MET A 87 14.96 0.08 -8.23
C MET A 87 16.00 1.19 -8.25
N GLN A 88 15.96 2.09 -7.28
CA GLN A 88 16.91 3.20 -7.25
C GLN A 88 18.31 2.77 -6.84
N SER A 89 18.40 1.73 -6.05
CA SER A 89 19.71 1.31 -5.58
C SER A 89 20.51 0.59 -6.64
N GLY A 90 19.90 0.29 -7.76
CA GLY A 90 20.57 -0.47 -8.79
C GLY A 90 20.61 -1.94 -8.50
N GLY A 91 20.14 -2.32 -7.33
CA GLY A 91 20.13 -3.71 -6.98
C GLY A 91 19.19 -4.50 -7.80
N ASP A 92 18.36 -3.79 -8.41
CA ASP A 92 17.53 -4.31 -9.39
C ASP A 92 18.30 -4.97 -10.48
N ALA A 93 19.50 -4.63 -10.59
CA ALA A 93 20.26 -5.10 -11.70
C ALA A 93 20.45 -6.59 -11.66
N GLU A 94 20.02 -7.21 -10.67
CA GLU A 94 20.21 -8.62 -10.67
C GLU A 94 19.48 -9.28 -11.74
#